data_fefee3b33ca3a88389d9a78e0d79f4e1
#
_entry.id   fefee3b33ca3a88389d9a78e0d79f4e1
#
_cell.length_a   1.000
_cell.length_b   1.000
_cell.length_c   1.000
_cell.angle_alpha   90.00
_cell.angle_beta   90.00
_cell.angle_gamma   90.00
#
_symmetry.space_group_name_H-M   'P 1'
#
loop_
_entity.id
_entity.type
_entity.pdbx_description
1 polymer ?
#
loop_
_entity_poly.entity_id
_entity_poly.type
_entity_poly.pdbx_seq_one_letter_code
_entity_poly.pdbx_strand_id
1 'polypeptide(L)'
;HPQRFVLACAAVATLMGACGYRAFENTCQKLTQRQLKALGCQSDEEDGRYYPPSDSTFQRVLKRLAVRQLVAVIGGWLTEQEIGALARLAIDGKTLRGSGRHDGAPLQLLSAVTHQLRLTLQQVPIADKSNEIPAIKPLLERIRPPPGTLITADALHCQQDSARCITQEWGGDYLFGLKGNQSGILETAQHLLTQQGFPPSGPVGKGSRPA
;
A
#
# COMPACT_ATOMS: atom_id res chain seq x y z
N HIS A 1 -14.50 22.61 13.33
CA HIS A 1 -13.15 22.04 13.39
C HIS A 1 -12.42 22.22 12.06
N PRO A 2 -11.15 22.67 12.07
CA PRO A 2 -10.33 22.72 10.87
C PRO A 2 -10.12 21.33 10.26
N GLN A 3 -10.11 21.22 8.92
CA GLN A 3 -9.94 19.94 8.23
C GLN A 3 -8.67 19.19 8.66
N ARG A 4 -7.55 19.92 8.81
CA ARG A 4 -6.27 19.35 9.28
C ARG A 4 -6.38 18.65 10.64
N PHE A 5 -7.15 19.21 11.57
CA PHE A 5 -7.39 18.63 12.89
C PHE A 5 -8.21 17.34 12.77
N VAL A 6 -9.27 17.34 11.96
CA VAL A 6 -10.10 16.14 11.73
C VAL A 6 -9.26 15.01 11.11
N LEU A 7 -8.38 15.33 10.15
CA LEU A 7 -7.48 14.35 9.54
C LEU A 7 -6.44 13.82 10.54
N ALA A 8 -5.86 14.69 11.38
CA ALA A 8 -4.94 14.27 12.43
C ALA A 8 -5.61 13.33 13.44
N CYS A 9 -6.83 13.64 13.86
CA CYS A 9 -7.64 12.77 14.70
C CYS A 9 -7.92 11.42 14.05
N ALA A 10 -8.31 11.41 12.77
CA ALA A 10 -8.56 10.18 12.02
C ALA A 10 -7.29 9.32 11.92
N ALA A 11 -6.13 9.94 11.66
CA ALA A 11 -4.84 9.25 11.60
C ALA A 11 -4.49 8.60 12.95
N VAL A 12 -4.57 9.36 14.06
CA VAL A 12 -4.31 8.83 15.40
C VAL A 12 -5.27 7.70 15.74
N ALA A 13 -6.56 7.86 15.48
CA ALA A 13 -7.55 6.82 15.74
C ALA A 13 -7.29 5.54 14.93
N THR A 14 -6.89 5.68 13.65
CA THR A 14 -6.51 4.54 12.78
C THR A 14 -5.28 3.83 13.32
N LEU A 15 -4.24 4.55 13.74
CA LEU A 15 -3.04 3.97 14.36
C LEU A 15 -3.35 3.24 15.68
N MET A 16 -4.39 3.67 16.39
CA MET A 16 -4.91 3.00 17.59
C MET A 16 -5.86 1.82 17.27
N GLY A 17 -6.03 1.47 16.00
CA GLY A 17 -6.84 0.32 15.55
C GLY A 17 -8.33 0.62 15.36
N ALA A 18 -8.76 1.88 15.41
CA ALA A 18 -10.16 2.24 15.19
C ALA A 18 -10.52 2.10 13.70
N CYS A 19 -11.71 1.54 13.42
CA CYS A 19 -12.25 1.38 12.08
C CYS A 19 -13.66 1.97 12.00
N GLY A 20 -13.82 3.04 11.21
CA GLY A 20 -15.10 3.71 10.98
C GLY A 20 -15.32 4.95 11.85
N TYR A 21 -16.26 5.80 11.42
CA TYR A 21 -16.42 7.16 11.94
C TYR A 21 -16.75 7.20 13.43
N ARG A 22 -17.65 6.30 13.89
CA ARG A 22 -18.03 6.20 15.30
C ARG A 22 -16.88 5.71 16.18
N ALA A 23 -16.04 4.79 15.66
CA ALA A 23 -14.86 4.35 16.38
C ALA A 23 -13.81 5.46 16.47
N PHE A 24 -13.68 6.31 15.44
CA PHE A 24 -12.82 7.48 15.47
C PHE A 24 -13.26 8.47 16.56
N GLU A 25 -14.56 8.80 16.62
CA GLU A 25 -15.11 9.65 17.68
C GLU A 25 -14.81 9.09 19.06
N ASN A 26 -15.18 7.82 19.31
CA ASN A 26 -14.98 7.16 20.61
C ASN A 26 -13.49 7.14 21.03
N THR A 27 -12.58 6.99 20.07
CA THR A 27 -11.13 7.01 20.33
C THR A 27 -10.68 8.43 20.66
N CYS A 28 -11.13 9.42 19.92
CA CYS A 28 -10.76 10.81 20.13
C CYS A 28 -11.33 11.40 21.42
N GLN A 29 -12.48 10.90 21.90
CA GLN A 29 -13.07 11.28 23.20
C GLN A 29 -12.18 10.86 24.40
N LYS A 30 -11.29 9.89 24.22
CA LYS A 30 -10.32 9.46 25.24
C LYS A 30 -9.05 10.31 25.28
N LEU A 31 -8.87 11.21 24.30
CA LEU A 31 -7.70 12.09 24.25
C LEU A 31 -7.82 13.20 25.31
N THR A 32 -6.70 13.52 25.92
CA THR A 32 -6.63 14.61 26.89
C THR A 32 -6.72 15.98 26.19
N GLN A 33 -7.06 17.02 26.93
CA GLN A 33 -7.08 18.40 26.44
C GLN A 33 -5.75 18.82 25.81
N ARG A 34 -4.63 18.39 26.40
CA ARG A 34 -3.28 18.63 25.88
C ARG A 34 -3.05 17.95 24.52
N GLN A 35 -3.52 16.72 24.36
CA GLN A 35 -3.41 15.97 23.10
C GLN A 35 -4.30 16.59 22.01
N LEU A 36 -5.54 16.95 22.32
CA LEU A 36 -6.43 17.63 21.38
C LEU A 36 -5.84 18.95 20.90
N LYS A 37 -5.28 19.75 21.81
CA LYS A 37 -4.57 20.99 21.47
C LYS A 37 -3.36 20.71 20.54
N ALA A 38 -2.55 19.72 20.86
CA ALA A 38 -1.37 19.34 20.07
C ALA A 38 -1.74 18.89 18.64
N LEU A 39 -2.90 18.24 18.46
CA LEU A 39 -3.44 17.86 17.14
C LEU A 39 -3.99 19.06 16.35
N GLY A 40 -4.04 20.25 16.95
CA GLY A 40 -4.52 21.47 16.30
C GLY A 40 -6.00 21.75 16.49
N CYS A 41 -6.62 21.23 17.56
CA CYS A 41 -7.96 21.64 17.96
C CYS A 41 -7.98 23.12 18.32
N GLN A 42 -9.02 23.82 17.90
CA GLN A 42 -9.33 25.15 18.40
C GLN A 42 -10.12 25.01 19.69
N SER A 43 -9.84 25.87 20.69
CA SER A 43 -10.63 25.94 21.91
C SER A 43 -12.02 26.44 21.60
N ASP A 44 -12.99 25.94 22.35
CA ASP A 44 -14.32 26.49 22.37
C ASP A 44 -14.29 27.91 22.96
N GLU A 45 -15.11 28.81 22.43
CA GLU A 45 -15.11 30.23 22.84
C GLU A 45 -15.82 30.44 24.20
N GLU A 46 -16.74 29.54 24.57
CA GLU A 46 -17.54 29.68 25.79
C GLU A 46 -16.81 29.17 27.03
N ASP A 47 -16.16 27.99 26.92
CA ASP A 47 -15.53 27.34 28.07
C ASP A 47 -14.04 27.13 27.97
N GLY A 48 -13.41 27.51 26.83
CA GLY A 48 -11.99 27.40 26.57
C GLY A 48 -11.48 25.96 26.40
N ARG A 49 -12.38 24.96 26.33
CA ARG A 49 -12.04 23.55 26.22
C ARG A 49 -11.84 23.10 24.77
N TYR A 50 -11.17 21.97 24.60
CA TYR A 50 -10.95 21.33 23.31
C TYR A 50 -11.87 20.13 23.18
N TYR A 51 -12.64 20.09 22.10
CA TYR A 51 -13.58 19.01 21.80
C TYR A 51 -13.14 18.19 20.60
N PRO A 52 -13.25 16.86 20.63
CA PRO A 52 -12.96 16.02 19.48
C PRO A 52 -14.05 16.15 18.41
N PRO A 53 -13.76 15.81 17.13
CA PRO A 53 -14.78 15.77 16.10
C PRO A 53 -15.79 14.65 16.36
N SER A 54 -17.07 14.91 16.06
CA SER A 54 -18.12 13.89 16.07
C SER A 54 -18.00 12.96 14.86
N ASP A 55 -18.70 11.81 14.90
CA ASP A 55 -18.79 10.84 13.80
C ASP A 55 -19.29 11.47 12.50
N SER A 56 -20.30 12.34 12.60
CA SER A 56 -20.84 13.08 11.45
C SER A 56 -19.83 14.08 10.85
N THR A 57 -18.97 14.67 11.69
CA THR A 57 -17.88 15.54 11.24
C THR A 57 -16.82 14.73 10.49
N PHE A 58 -16.41 13.57 11.01
CA PHE A 58 -15.52 12.66 10.30
C PHE A 58 -16.12 12.23 8.96
N GLN A 59 -17.38 11.80 8.95
CA GLN A 59 -18.06 11.40 7.72
C GLN A 59 -18.07 12.51 6.67
N ARG A 60 -18.44 13.73 7.05
CA ARG A 60 -18.51 14.87 6.15
C ARG A 60 -17.15 15.25 5.57
N VAL A 61 -16.10 15.27 6.40
CA VAL A 61 -14.75 15.65 5.96
C VAL A 61 -14.13 14.55 5.08
N LEU A 62 -14.19 13.28 5.52
CA LEU A 62 -13.55 12.19 4.79
C LEU A 62 -14.25 11.86 3.46
N LYS A 63 -15.57 12.02 3.35
CA LYS A 63 -16.29 11.88 2.08
C LYS A 63 -15.89 12.93 1.02
N ARG A 64 -15.45 14.11 1.45
CA ARG A 64 -15.02 15.21 0.57
C ARG A 64 -13.51 15.20 0.29
N LEU A 65 -12.80 14.29 0.91
CA LEU A 65 -11.34 14.24 0.79
C LEU A 65 -10.93 13.83 -0.63
N ALA A 66 -10.00 14.57 -1.21
CA ALA A 66 -9.35 14.18 -2.46
C ALA A 66 -8.36 13.04 -2.17
N VAL A 67 -8.84 11.80 -2.15
CA VAL A 67 -8.08 10.61 -1.77
C VAL A 67 -6.76 10.49 -2.54
N ARG A 68 -6.77 10.83 -3.86
CA ARG A 68 -5.56 10.79 -4.69
C ARG A 68 -4.47 11.73 -4.16
N GLN A 69 -4.86 12.93 -3.70
CA GLN A 69 -3.91 13.89 -3.12
C GLN A 69 -3.39 13.41 -1.76
N LEU A 70 -4.25 12.87 -0.91
CA LEU A 70 -3.85 12.31 0.38
C LEU A 70 -2.83 11.18 0.20
N VAL A 71 -3.10 10.24 -0.70
CA VAL A 71 -2.19 9.13 -1.01
C VAL A 71 -0.86 9.65 -1.56
N ALA A 72 -0.89 10.66 -2.44
CA ALA A 72 0.34 11.25 -2.98
C ALA A 72 1.18 11.93 -1.90
N VAL A 73 0.55 12.69 -0.99
CA VAL A 73 1.25 13.38 0.11
C VAL A 73 1.86 12.38 1.10
N ILE A 74 1.07 11.40 1.54
CA ILE A 74 1.55 10.36 2.48
C ILE A 74 2.66 9.53 1.82
N GLY A 75 2.45 9.10 0.57
CA GLY A 75 3.42 8.31 -0.17
C GLY A 75 4.72 9.07 -0.41
N GLY A 76 4.66 10.36 -0.78
CA GLY A 76 5.84 11.22 -0.93
C GLY A 76 6.61 11.35 0.38
N TRP A 77 5.92 11.63 1.48
CA TRP A 77 6.54 11.70 2.80
C TRP A 77 7.19 10.38 3.22
N LEU A 78 6.52 9.24 3.02
CA LEU A 78 7.10 7.92 3.31
C LEU A 78 8.33 7.64 2.45
N THR A 79 8.28 7.97 1.17
CA THR A 79 9.42 7.80 0.25
C THR A 79 10.63 8.64 0.70
N GLU A 80 10.42 9.87 1.15
CA GLU A 80 11.49 10.74 1.68
C GLU A 80 12.12 10.19 2.96
N GLN A 81 11.32 9.56 3.85
CA GLN A 81 11.84 8.93 5.07
C GLN A 81 12.60 7.63 4.79
N GLU A 82 12.27 6.93 3.70
CA GLU A 82 12.65 5.55 3.43
C GLU A 82 13.55 5.41 2.19
N ILE A 83 14.33 6.43 1.82
CA ILE A 83 15.19 6.42 0.61
C ILE A 83 16.06 5.15 0.53
N GLY A 84 16.54 4.61 1.65
CA GLY A 84 17.27 3.35 1.71
C GLY A 84 16.41 2.09 1.55
N ALA A 85 15.09 2.16 1.81
CA ALA A 85 14.18 1.02 1.71
C ALA A 85 13.62 0.81 0.30
N LEU A 86 13.83 1.76 -0.62
CA LEU A 86 13.42 1.63 -2.03
C LEU A 86 14.23 0.59 -2.82
N ALA A 87 15.31 0.06 -2.24
CA ALA A 87 16.11 -0.96 -2.91
C ALA A 87 15.33 -2.22 -3.29
N ARG A 88 14.22 -2.52 -2.59
CA ARG A 88 13.38 -3.69 -2.84
C ARG A 88 11.91 -3.37 -2.64
N LEU A 89 11.11 -3.49 -3.70
CA LEU A 89 9.68 -3.23 -3.70
C LEU A 89 8.90 -4.49 -4.09
N ALA A 90 7.80 -4.76 -3.39
CA ALA A 90 6.82 -5.76 -3.80
C ALA A 90 5.61 -5.05 -4.41
N ILE A 91 5.16 -5.50 -5.56
CA ILE A 91 3.92 -5.05 -6.20
C ILE A 91 2.86 -6.13 -6.02
N ASP A 92 1.70 -5.75 -5.46
CA ASP A 92 0.61 -6.66 -5.14
C ASP A 92 -0.75 -6.00 -5.39
N GLY A 93 -1.63 -6.72 -6.07
CA GLY A 93 -3.01 -6.31 -6.32
C GLY A 93 -3.93 -6.74 -5.18
N LYS A 94 -4.70 -5.79 -4.62
CA LYS A 94 -5.64 -6.07 -3.53
C LYS A 94 -7.03 -5.54 -3.80
N THR A 95 -8.03 -6.38 -3.55
CA THR A 95 -9.43 -5.98 -3.51
C THR A 95 -9.78 -5.50 -2.10
N LEU A 96 -10.25 -4.25 -1.97
CA LEU A 96 -10.68 -3.71 -0.70
C LEU A 96 -12.03 -4.31 -0.29
N ARG A 97 -12.02 -5.09 0.79
CA ARG A 97 -13.23 -5.68 1.35
C ARG A 97 -14.19 -4.60 1.82
N GLY A 98 -15.47 -4.72 1.48
CA GLY A 98 -16.53 -3.78 1.89
C GLY A 98 -16.58 -2.47 1.08
N SER A 99 -15.73 -2.27 0.08
CA SER A 99 -15.78 -1.10 -0.81
C SER A 99 -16.92 -1.18 -1.85
N GLY A 100 -17.48 -2.36 -2.11
CA GLY A 100 -18.58 -2.59 -3.06
C GLY A 100 -19.99 -2.39 -2.48
N ARG A 101 -20.14 -1.69 -1.34
CA ARG A 101 -21.46 -1.35 -0.79
C ARG A 101 -22.11 -0.26 -1.65
N HIS A 102 -23.35 -0.48 -2.07
CA HIS A 102 -24.18 0.35 -2.97
C HIS A 102 -23.88 0.14 -4.47
N ASP A 103 -24.11 -1.06 -4.99
CA ASP A 103 -24.18 -1.42 -6.42
C ASP A 103 -22.89 -1.18 -7.25
N GLY A 104 -21.76 -0.96 -6.60
CA GLY A 104 -20.45 -0.84 -7.25
C GLY A 104 -19.57 -2.08 -7.10
N ALA A 105 -18.76 -2.37 -8.10
CA ALA A 105 -17.72 -3.39 -7.98
C ALA A 105 -16.74 -3.02 -6.85
N PRO A 106 -16.20 -4.00 -6.09
CA PRO A 106 -15.20 -3.74 -5.07
C PRO A 106 -13.99 -3.00 -5.64
N LEU A 107 -13.51 -1.98 -4.92
CA LEU A 107 -12.32 -1.23 -5.33
C LEU A 107 -11.09 -2.16 -5.31
N GLN A 108 -10.41 -2.22 -6.44
CA GLN A 108 -9.14 -2.92 -6.58
C GLN A 108 -8.00 -1.92 -6.63
N LEU A 109 -6.91 -2.22 -5.95
CA LEU A 109 -5.74 -1.37 -5.87
C LEU A 109 -4.49 -2.18 -6.21
N LEU A 110 -3.62 -1.63 -7.06
CA LEU A 110 -2.24 -2.08 -7.18
C LEU A 110 -1.41 -1.28 -6.19
N SER A 111 -0.67 -1.96 -5.34
CA SER A 111 0.09 -1.37 -4.24
C SER A 111 1.57 -1.70 -4.39
N ALA A 112 2.43 -0.74 -4.09
CA ALA A 112 3.85 -0.97 -3.90
C ALA A 112 4.20 -0.93 -2.42
N VAL A 113 4.87 -1.97 -1.95
CA VAL A 113 5.20 -2.21 -0.54
C VAL A 113 6.70 -2.43 -0.41
N THR A 114 7.34 -1.80 0.58
CA THR A 114 8.74 -2.06 0.89
C THR A 114 8.93 -3.45 1.49
N HIS A 115 9.97 -4.19 1.08
CA HIS A 115 10.26 -5.51 1.65
C HIS A 115 10.69 -5.46 3.12
N GLN A 116 11.46 -4.46 3.51
CA GLN A 116 12.04 -4.36 4.84
C GLN A 116 10.99 -3.98 5.89
N LEU A 117 10.30 -2.88 5.70
CA LEU A 117 9.37 -2.31 6.67
C LEU A 117 7.91 -2.67 6.40
N ARG A 118 7.62 -3.32 5.27
CA ARG A 118 6.26 -3.66 4.82
C ARG A 118 5.32 -2.45 4.75
N LEU A 119 5.89 -1.28 4.45
CA LEU A 119 5.13 -0.06 4.28
C LEU A 119 4.58 0.03 2.85
N THR A 120 3.31 0.35 2.73
CA THR A 120 2.70 0.68 1.45
C THR A 120 3.07 2.12 1.09
N LEU A 121 3.93 2.28 0.09
CA LEU A 121 4.40 3.59 -0.35
C LEU A 121 3.38 4.31 -1.22
N GLN A 122 2.85 3.60 -2.21
CA GLN A 122 1.91 4.14 -3.19
C GLN A 122 0.87 3.09 -3.58
N GLN A 123 -0.29 3.59 -4.01
CA GLN A 123 -1.38 2.77 -4.53
C GLN A 123 -2.01 3.44 -5.75
N VAL A 124 -2.42 2.63 -6.72
CA VAL A 124 -3.21 3.08 -7.87
C VAL A 124 -4.48 2.25 -7.97
N PRO A 125 -5.64 2.87 -8.21
CA PRO A 125 -6.86 2.12 -8.47
C PRO A 125 -6.78 1.43 -9.84
N ILE A 126 -7.32 0.21 -9.91
CA ILE A 126 -7.50 -0.55 -11.14
C ILE A 126 -8.98 -0.88 -11.32
N ALA A 127 -9.47 -0.86 -12.56
CA ALA A 127 -10.90 -1.06 -12.84
C ALA A 127 -11.32 -2.51 -12.61
N ASP A 128 -10.45 -3.45 -12.99
CA ASP A 128 -10.61 -4.88 -12.81
C ASP A 128 -9.24 -5.57 -12.85
N LYS A 129 -9.19 -6.89 -12.59
CA LYS A 129 -7.93 -7.65 -12.57
C LYS A 129 -7.19 -7.65 -13.90
N SER A 130 -7.87 -7.49 -15.03
CA SER A 130 -7.24 -7.45 -16.35
C SER A 130 -6.40 -6.18 -16.55
N ASN A 131 -6.64 -5.14 -15.75
CA ASN A 131 -5.95 -3.86 -15.79
C ASN A 131 -4.78 -3.74 -14.78
N GLU A 132 -4.41 -4.80 -14.08
CA GLU A 132 -3.26 -4.78 -13.17
C GLU A 132 -1.94 -4.56 -13.93
N ILE A 133 -1.77 -5.22 -15.08
CA ILE A 133 -0.53 -5.12 -15.88
C ILE A 133 -0.26 -3.67 -16.33
N PRO A 134 -1.20 -2.97 -16.98
CA PRO A 134 -0.99 -1.56 -17.35
C PRO A 134 -0.84 -0.62 -16.14
N ALA A 135 -1.32 -1.00 -14.96
CA ALA A 135 -1.23 -0.18 -13.76
C ALA A 135 0.17 -0.11 -13.12
N ILE A 136 1.10 -0.98 -13.52
CA ILE A 136 2.50 -0.93 -13.07
C ILE A 136 3.14 0.41 -13.42
N LYS A 137 2.99 0.87 -14.64
CA LYS A 137 3.60 2.10 -15.12
C LYS A 137 3.19 3.32 -14.30
N PRO A 138 1.89 3.67 -14.16
CA PRO A 138 1.48 4.80 -13.33
C PRO A 138 1.81 4.64 -11.84
N LEU A 139 1.99 3.41 -11.34
CA LEU A 139 2.45 3.17 -9.99
C LEU A 139 3.93 3.55 -9.84
N LEU A 140 4.79 3.10 -10.74
CA LEU A 140 6.23 3.42 -10.74
C LEU A 140 6.50 4.91 -11.00
N GLU A 141 5.72 5.56 -11.85
CA GLU A 141 5.79 7.02 -12.07
C GLU A 141 5.56 7.83 -10.79
N ARG A 142 4.74 7.32 -9.88
CA ARG A 142 4.48 7.97 -8.58
C ARG A 142 5.57 7.72 -7.56
N ILE A 143 6.16 6.52 -7.56
CA ILE A 143 7.21 6.12 -6.61
C ILE A 143 8.56 6.70 -7.03
N ARG A 144 8.85 6.70 -8.34
CA ARG A 144 10.15 7.04 -8.93
C ARG A 144 11.29 6.26 -8.28
N PRO A 145 11.26 4.92 -8.36
CA PRO A 145 12.28 4.11 -7.73
C PRO A 145 13.66 4.44 -8.32
N PRO A 146 14.73 4.47 -7.51
CA PRO A 146 16.07 4.68 -8.01
C PRO A 146 16.52 3.50 -8.89
N PRO A 147 17.42 3.72 -9.85
CA PRO A 147 18.02 2.63 -10.64
C PRO A 147 18.61 1.54 -9.74
N GLY A 148 18.49 0.28 -10.15
CA GLY A 148 18.92 -0.88 -9.37
C GLY A 148 17.89 -1.34 -8.31
N THR A 149 16.70 -0.71 -8.25
CA THR A 149 15.61 -1.22 -7.39
C THR A 149 15.14 -2.58 -7.87
N LEU A 150 15.12 -3.58 -6.99
CA LEU A 150 14.53 -4.89 -7.25
C LEU A 150 13.01 -4.83 -7.03
N ILE A 151 12.25 -5.09 -8.08
CA ILE A 151 10.79 -5.15 -8.04
C ILE A 151 10.32 -6.61 -8.09
N THR A 152 9.60 -7.04 -7.08
CA THR A 152 8.99 -8.37 -7.04
C THR A 152 7.48 -8.27 -7.27
N ALA A 153 6.93 -9.19 -8.05
CA ALA A 153 5.50 -9.29 -8.28
C ALA A 153 5.09 -10.74 -8.53
N ASP A 154 3.79 -10.99 -8.51
CA ASP A 154 3.26 -12.31 -8.78
C ASP A 154 3.36 -12.68 -10.29
N ALA A 155 2.93 -13.90 -10.62
CA ALA A 155 3.03 -14.41 -11.99
C ALA A 155 2.14 -13.67 -13.00
N LEU A 156 1.14 -12.90 -12.57
CA LEU A 156 0.31 -12.10 -13.46
C LEU A 156 1.15 -11.02 -14.16
N HIS A 157 2.10 -10.46 -13.42
CA HIS A 157 3.01 -9.43 -13.91
C HIS A 157 4.21 -9.97 -14.71
N CYS A 158 4.34 -11.31 -14.86
CA CYS A 158 5.35 -11.93 -15.71
C CYS A 158 4.99 -11.72 -17.20
N GLN A 159 5.10 -10.46 -17.64
CA GLN A 159 4.77 -9.98 -18.97
C GLN A 159 5.92 -9.12 -19.50
N GLN A 160 6.10 -9.15 -20.82
CA GLN A 160 7.18 -8.41 -21.48
C GLN A 160 7.11 -6.89 -21.22
N ASP A 161 5.90 -6.34 -21.24
CA ASP A 161 5.69 -4.90 -21.01
C ASP A 161 6.03 -4.48 -19.57
N SER A 162 5.67 -5.31 -18.58
CA SER A 162 6.07 -5.07 -17.18
C SER A 162 7.59 -5.13 -17.02
N ALA A 163 8.24 -6.12 -17.60
CA ALA A 163 9.70 -6.27 -17.55
C ALA A 163 10.41 -5.08 -18.22
N ARG A 164 9.96 -4.67 -19.40
CA ARG A 164 10.51 -3.51 -20.12
C ARG A 164 10.34 -2.21 -19.34
N CYS A 165 9.16 -1.97 -18.79
CA CYS A 165 8.91 -0.80 -17.97
C CYS A 165 9.90 -0.73 -16.80
N ILE A 166 10.09 -1.82 -16.07
CA ILE A 166 11.01 -1.85 -14.92
C ILE A 166 12.46 -1.67 -15.35
N THR A 167 12.92 -2.39 -16.38
CA THR A 167 14.34 -2.41 -16.73
C THR A 167 14.74 -1.23 -17.62
N GLN A 168 13.93 -0.89 -18.63
CA GLN A 168 14.31 0.10 -19.64
C GLN A 168 13.88 1.52 -19.26
N GLU A 169 12.72 1.69 -18.62
CA GLU A 169 12.24 3.02 -18.24
C GLU A 169 12.80 3.44 -16.88
N TRP A 170 12.95 2.50 -15.91
CA TRP A 170 13.37 2.78 -14.55
C TRP A 170 14.75 2.26 -14.16
N GLY A 171 15.41 1.47 -15.03
CA GLY A 171 16.75 0.93 -14.76
C GLY A 171 16.79 -0.01 -13.55
N GLY A 172 15.66 -0.63 -13.20
CA GLY A 172 15.53 -1.57 -12.09
C GLY A 172 15.69 -3.03 -12.51
N ASP A 173 15.67 -3.91 -11.54
CA ASP A 173 15.63 -5.36 -11.70
C ASP A 173 14.25 -5.91 -11.33
N TYR A 174 13.91 -7.09 -11.82
CA TYR A 174 12.64 -7.72 -11.46
C TYR A 174 12.80 -9.18 -11.06
N LEU A 175 11.90 -9.65 -10.21
CA LEU A 175 11.71 -11.05 -9.87
C LEU A 175 10.22 -11.39 -9.93
N PHE A 176 9.80 -12.12 -10.95
CA PHE A 176 8.43 -12.54 -11.15
C PHE A 176 8.27 -14.04 -10.95
N GLY A 177 7.13 -14.43 -10.37
CA GLY A 177 6.74 -15.83 -10.35
C GLY A 177 6.46 -16.34 -11.76
N LEU A 178 6.77 -17.61 -12.06
CA LEU A 178 6.38 -18.28 -13.30
C LEU A 178 5.19 -19.22 -13.02
N LYS A 179 4.18 -19.14 -13.85
CA LYS A 179 3.01 -20.05 -13.85
C LYS A 179 2.58 -20.35 -15.28
N GLY A 180 1.51 -21.16 -15.43
CA GLY A 180 0.98 -21.56 -16.73
C GLY A 180 0.54 -20.44 -17.67
N ASN A 181 0.44 -19.17 -17.18
CA ASN A 181 0.18 -18.01 -18.02
C ASN A 181 1.37 -17.68 -18.96
N GLN A 182 2.56 -18.25 -18.70
CA GLN A 182 3.76 -18.17 -19.51
C GLN A 182 4.34 -19.58 -19.72
N SER A 183 3.57 -20.45 -20.37
CA SER A 183 3.88 -21.89 -20.51
C SER A 183 5.23 -22.14 -21.16
N GLY A 184 5.59 -21.44 -22.23
CA GLY A 184 6.86 -21.63 -22.92
C GLY A 184 8.08 -21.28 -22.06
N ILE A 185 8.02 -20.19 -21.28
CA ILE A 185 9.10 -19.83 -20.36
C ILE A 185 9.15 -20.84 -19.20
N LEU A 186 7.99 -21.25 -18.69
CA LEU A 186 7.88 -22.22 -17.60
C LEU A 186 8.49 -23.57 -18.00
N GLU A 187 8.14 -24.11 -19.18
CA GLU A 187 8.67 -25.36 -19.71
C GLU A 187 10.20 -25.30 -19.91
N THR A 188 10.67 -24.19 -20.49
CA THR A 188 12.12 -23.96 -20.65
C THR A 188 12.84 -23.92 -19.30
N ALA A 189 12.31 -23.20 -18.32
CA ALA A 189 12.87 -23.13 -16.98
C ALA A 189 12.88 -24.50 -16.29
N GLN A 190 11.79 -25.27 -16.37
CA GLN A 190 11.71 -26.62 -15.83
C GLN A 190 12.73 -27.55 -16.46
N HIS A 191 12.88 -27.50 -17.79
CA HIS A 191 13.85 -28.30 -18.52
C HIS A 191 15.30 -27.99 -18.09
N LEU A 192 15.66 -26.71 -18.03
CA LEU A 192 16.99 -26.27 -17.58
C LEU A 192 17.28 -26.67 -16.13
N LEU A 193 16.31 -26.51 -15.23
CA LEU A 193 16.48 -26.87 -13.82
C LEU A 193 16.63 -28.38 -13.62
N THR A 194 15.95 -29.18 -14.42
CA THR A 194 16.05 -30.66 -14.38
C THR A 194 17.40 -31.13 -14.90
N GLN A 195 17.91 -30.53 -15.99
CA GLN A 195 19.24 -30.88 -16.55
C GLN A 195 20.41 -30.48 -15.63
N GLN A 196 20.31 -29.40 -14.90
CA GLN A 196 21.37 -28.89 -14.03
C GLN A 196 21.31 -29.48 -12.58
N GLY A 197 20.41 -30.44 -12.31
CA GLY A 197 20.27 -31.03 -10.96
C GLY A 197 19.81 -30.03 -9.92
N PHE A 198 18.97 -29.06 -10.29
CA PHE A 198 18.37 -28.11 -9.34
C PHE A 198 17.03 -28.64 -8.79
N PRO A 199 16.78 -28.55 -7.48
CA PRO A 199 17.63 -27.95 -6.44
C PRO A 199 18.86 -28.80 -6.15
N PRO A 200 19.99 -28.17 -5.74
CA PRO A 200 21.19 -28.93 -5.38
C PRO A 200 20.84 -29.98 -4.33
N SER A 201 21.29 -31.23 -4.55
CA SER A 201 21.02 -32.37 -3.71
C SER A 201 21.72 -32.23 -2.35
N GLY A 202 21.14 -31.39 -1.47
CA GLY A 202 21.52 -31.24 -0.08
C GLY A 202 20.34 -31.61 0.82
N PRO A 203 20.54 -32.14 2.03
CA PRO A 203 19.45 -32.51 2.90
C PRO A 203 18.62 -31.26 3.23
N VAL A 204 17.35 -31.27 2.83
CA VAL A 204 16.36 -30.28 3.27
C VAL A 204 16.21 -30.47 4.77
N GLY A 205 16.84 -29.61 5.55
CA GLY A 205 16.66 -29.57 6.99
C GLY A 205 15.16 -29.34 7.27
N LYS A 206 14.50 -30.33 7.85
CA LYS A 206 13.15 -30.19 8.37
C LYS A 206 13.19 -29.15 9.48
N GLY A 207 12.89 -27.90 9.16
CA GLY A 207 12.66 -26.85 10.14
C GLY A 207 11.50 -27.25 11.02
N SER A 208 11.79 -27.64 12.27
CA SER A 208 10.80 -27.80 13.32
C SER A 208 10.09 -26.48 13.54
N ARG A 209 8.76 -26.47 13.40
CA ARG A 209 7.93 -25.35 13.86
C ARG A 209 8.04 -25.26 15.38
N PRO A 210 8.32 -24.10 15.97
CA PRO A 210 8.16 -23.92 17.40
C PRO A 210 6.67 -23.99 17.76
N ALA A 211 6.39 -24.62 18.88
CA ALA A 211 5.07 -24.81 19.48
C ALA A 211 4.42 -23.47 19.89
#